data_3c5cd65253e5cfda376d2c4ae345c0c0
#
_entry.id   3c5cd65253e5cfda376d2c4ae345c0c0
#
_cell.length_a   1.000
_cell.length_b   1.000
_cell.length_c   1.000
_cell.angle_alpha   90.00
_cell.angle_beta   90.00
_cell.angle_gamma   90.00
#
_symmetry.space_group_name_H-M   'P 1'
#
loop_
_entity.id
_entity.type
_entity.pdbx_description
1 polymer ?
#
loop_
_entity_poly.entity_id
_entity_poly.type
_entity_poly.pdbx_seq_one_letter_code
_entity_poly.pdbx_strand_id
1 'polypeptide(L)'
;MKNDENNVAYIDGANLHKGISTLGWEFDYERFRVWLKEKYGVQKAYLFLGFIPKYKDIYTKLQEQGYMLVFKDVIFDGNGKAKGNCDADIVVHAMQGSYENKFEKAILVSSDGDYAPLVKFLKEKDKMGFIVSPYETKKCSVLLKRTGIKISYIADQRNILKKI
;
A
#
# COMPACT_ATOMS: atom_id res chain seq x y z
N MET A 1 -18.37 -2.70 14.35
CA MET A 1 -17.99 -1.39 14.93
C MET A 1 -17.26 -0.57 13.89
N LYS A 2 -17.73 0.64 13.60
CA LYS A 2 -17.06 1.51 12.65
C LYS A 2 -15.81 2.09 13.29
N ASN A 3 -14.70 2.05 12.57
CA ASN A 3 -13.47 2.70 12.99
C ASN A 3 -13.47 4.13 12.43
N ASP A 4 -13.59 5.13 13.30
CA ASP A 4 -13.67 6.54 12.93
C ASP A 4 -12.33 7.27 13.00
N GLU A 5 -11.22 6.55 13.14
CA GLU A 5 -9.89 7.14 13.10
C GLU A 5 -9.61 7.77 11.74
N ASN A 6 -8.81 8.82 11.73
CA ASN A 6 -8.39 9.47 10.49
C ASN A 6 -7.02 8.96 10.06
N ASN A 7 -6.98 7.70 9.63
CA ASN A 7 -5.75 7.08 9.14
C ASN A 7 -5.69 7.10 7.62
N VAL A 8 -4.50 7.00 7.09
CA VAL A 8 -4.23 7.03 5.65
C VAL A 8 -3.37 5.83 5.28
N ALA A 9 -3.71 5.17 4.18
CA ALA A 9 -2.90 4.09 3.63
C ALA A 9 -2.04 4.61 2.47
N TYR A 10 -0.78 4.19 2.47
CA TYR A 10 0.17 4.40 1.39
C TYR A 10 0.49 3.05 0.78
N ILE A 11 0.03 2.82 -0.44
CA ILE A 11 0.06 1.51 -1.07
C ILE A 11 1.04 1.51 -2.24
N ASP A 12 2.06 0.66 -2.13
CA ASP A 12 2.97 0.37 -3.23
C ASP A 12 2.24 -0.55 -4.22
N GLY A 13 1.74 0.02 -5.31
CA GLY A 13 0.92 -0.69 -6.28
C GLY A 13 1.65 -1.84 -6.95
N ALA A 14 2.92 -1.67 -7.29
CA ALA A 14 3.72 -2.73 -7.91
C ALA A 14 3.96 -3.89 -6.94
N ASN A 15 4.32 -3.59 -5.69
CA ASN A 15 4.53 -4.60 -4.66
C ASN A 15 3.24 -5.35 -4.33
N LEU A 16 2.12 -4.62 -4.23
CA LEU A 16 0.82 -5.23 -4.00
C LEU A 16 0.45 -6.18 -5.14
N HIS A 17 0.54 -5.72 -6.39
CA HIS A 17 0.20 -6.52 -7.56
C HIS A 17 1.03 -7.81 -7.64
N LYS A 18 2.35 -7.68 -7.47
CA LYS A 18 3.25 -8.83 -7.49
C LYS A 18 2.97 -9.79 -6.34
N GLY A 19 2.75 -9.26 -5.14
CA GLY A 19 2.48 -10.07 -3.95
C GLY A 19 1.18 -10.86 -4.05
N ILE A 20 0.10 -10.21 -4.46
CA ILE A 20 -1.19 -10.91 -4.58
C ILE A 20 -1.20 -11.97 -5.69
N SER A 21 -0.34 -11.83 -6.70
CA SER A 21 -0.20 -12.85 -7.75
C SER A 21 0.37 -14.18 -7.21
N THR A 22 0.98 -14.16 -6.03
CA THR A 22 1.56 -15.36 -5.39
C THR A 22 0.58 -16.07 -4.45
N LEU A 23 -0.61 -15.52 -4.21
CA LEU A 23 -1.51 -16.00 -3.16
C LEU A 23 -2.21 -17.32 -3.48
N GLY A 24 -2.39 -17.64 -4.76
CA GLY A 24 -3.13 -18.84 -5.18
C GLY A 24 -4.64 -18.69 -5.13
N TRP A 25 -5.15 -17.49 -4.91
CA TRP A 25 -6.57 -17.15 -4.96
C TRP A 25 -6.74 -15.73 -5.50
N GLU A 26 -7.95 -15.45 -6.02
CA GLU A 26 -8.20 -14.16 -6.65
C GLU A 26 -8.51 -13.08 -5.61
N PHE A 27 -7.66 -12.05 -5.60
CA PHE A 27 -7.77 -10.91 -4.68
C PHE A 27 -8.79 -9.89 -5.16
N ASP A 28 -9.58 -9.37 -4.25
CA ASP A 28 -10.61 -8.36 -4.53
C ASP A 28 -10.19 -6.99 -3.98
N TYR A 29 -9.85 -6.06 -4.86
CA TYR A 29 -9.44 -4.70 -4.50
C TYR A 29 -10.52 -3.92 -3.75
N GLU A 30 -11.78 -4.11 -4.12
CA GLU A 30 -12.90 -3.43 -3.45
C GLU A 30 -13.02 -3.88 -1.99
N ARG A 31 -12.96 -5.20 -1.77
CA ARG A 31 -13.00 -5.78 -0.43
C ARG A 31 -11.80 -5.34 0.40
N PHE A 32 -10.63 -5.23 -0.21
CA PHE A 32 -9.42 -4.74 0.44
C PHE A 32 -9.60 -3.30 0.92
N ARG A 33 -10.17 -2.43 0.05
CA ARG A 33 -10.43 -1.04 0.43
C ARG A 33 -11.36 -0.94 1.63
N VAL A 34 -12.43 -1.73 1.63
CA VAL A 34 -13.38 -1.78 2.75
C VAL A 34 -12.69 -2.30 4.02
N TRP A 35 -11.90 -3.35 3.90
CA TRP A 35 -11.17 -3.93 5.03
C TRP A 35 -10.19 -2.93 5.67
N LEU A 36 -9.47 -2.16 4.85
CA LEU A 36 -8.58 -1.11 5.35
C LEU A 36 -9.35 -0.06 6.15
N LYS A 37 -10.52 0.32 5.67
CA LYS A 37 -11.37 1.29 6.38
C LYS A 37 -11.90 0.74 7.70
N GLU A 38 -12.47 -0.45 7.66
CA GLU A 38 -13.13 -1.02 8.84
C GLU A 38 -12.13 -1.44 9.93
N LYS A 39 -11.02 -2.05 9.52
CA LYS A 39 -10.04 -2.56 10.48
C LYS A 39 -9.08 -1.48 10.99
N TYR A 40 -8.60 -0.62 10.12
CA TYR A 40 -7.55 0.34 10.44
C TYR A 40 -7.98 1.81 10.39
N GLY A 41 -9.25 2.09 10.16
CA GLY A 41 -9.73 3.47 10.10
C GLY A 41 -9.19 4.26 8.93
N VAL A 42 -8.87 3.60 7.83
CA VAL A 42 -8.30 4.26 6.64
C VAL A 42 -9.38 5.05 5.91
N GLN A 43 -9.29 6.36 5.96
CA GLN A 43 -10.22 7.27 5.28
C GLN A 43 -9.77 7.58 3.85
N LYS A 44 -8.46 7.60 3.61
CA LYS A 44 -7.86 7.80 2.28
C LYS A 44 -6.83 6.71 2.01
N ALA A 45 -6.98 6.03 0.90
CA ALA A 45 -6.05 5.00 0.45
C ALA A 45 -5.37 5.45 -0.84
N TYR A 46 -4.13 5.89 -0.73
CA TYR A 46 -3.33 6.30 -1.88
C TYR A 46 -2.67 5.08 -2.51
N LEU A 47 -2.97 4.84 -3.77
CA LEU A 47 -2.40 3.74 -4.55
C LEU A 47 -1.43 4.31 -5.57
N PHE A 48 -0.15 4.02 -5.39
CA PHE A 48 0.93 4.53 -6.23
C PHE A 48 1.21 3.56 -7.37
N LEU A 49 1.11 4.05 -8.59
CA LEU A 49 1.18 3.23 -9.81
C LEU A 49 2.05 3.90 -10.87
N GLY A 50 2.73 3.10 -11.68
CA GLY A 50 3.23 3.57 -12.97
C GLY A 50 2.06 3.78 -13.93
N PHE A 51 2.06 4.90 -14.66
CA PHE A 51 0.98 5.19 -15.60
C PHE A 51 1.21 4.46 -16.93
N ILE A 52 0.26 3.60 -17.30
CA ILE A 52 0.25 2.90 -18.59
C ILE A 52 -1.11 3.13 -19.22
N PRO A 53 -1.19 3.90 -20.34
CA PRO A 53 -2.48 4.34 -20.91
C PRO A 53 -3.47 3.21 -21.24
N LYS A 54 -2.98 2.05 -21.64
CA LYS A 54 -3.85 0.91 -22.00
C LYS A 54 -4.67 0.38 -20.81
N TYR A 55 -4.29 0.73 -19.56
CA TYR A 55 -4.97 0.28 -18.35
C TYR A 55 -5.95 1.31 -17.78
N LYS A 56 -6.33 2.32 -18.54
CA LYS A 56 -7.21 3.38 -18.04
C LYS A 56 -8.54 2.89 -17.45
N ASP A 57 -9.10 1.80 -18.01
CA ASP A 57 -10.37 1.24 -17.51
C ASP A 57 -10.18 0.62 -16.11
N ILE A 58 -9.02 -0.02 -15.88
CA ILE A 58 -8.66 -0.55 -14.57
C ILE A 58 -8.52 0.60 -13.57
N TYR A 59 -7.87 1.68 -13.97
CA TYR A 59 -7.69 2.85 -13.11
C TYR A 59 -9.01 3.49 -12.72
N THR A 60 -9.94 3.64 -13.69
CA THR A 60 -11.29 4.15 -13.43
C THR A 60 -12.00 3.29 -12.38
N LYS A 61 -11.93 1.97 -12.54
CA LYS A 61 -12.54 1.03 -11.61
C LYS A 61 -11.94 1.16 -10.19
N LEU A 62 -10.64 1.27 -10.08
CA LEU A 62 -9.97 1.47 -8.79
C LEU A 62 -10.41 2.76 -8.10
N GLN A 63 -10.55 3.84 -8.86
CA GLN A 63 -11.05 5.11 -8.34
C GLN A 63 -12.49 4.98 -7.82
N GLU A 64 -13.34 4.29 -8.56
CA GLU A 64 -14.72 4.02 -8.15
C GLU A 64 -14.78 3.18 -6.88
N GLN A 65 -13.80 2.31 -6.67
CA GLN A 65 -13.68 1.48 -5.46
C GLN A 65 -13.11 2.23 -4.26
N GLY A 66 -12.76 3.50 -4.42
CA GLY A 66 -12.35 4.36 -3.31
C GLY A 66 -10.85 4.55 -3.16
N TYR A 67 -10.05 4.19 -4.16
CA TYR A 67 -8.62 4.47 -4.15
C TYR A 67 -8.32 5.84 -4.75
N MET A 68 -7.39 6.56 -4.16
CA MET A 68 -6.82 7.77 -4.74
C MET A 68 -5.55 7.39 -5.47
N LEU A 69 -5.56 7.46 -6.81
CA LEU A 69 -4.43 7.02 -7.61
C LEU A 69 -3.38 8.12 -7.70
N VAL A 70 -2.13 7.74 -7.48
CA VAL A 70 -0.97 8.62 -7.68
C VAL A 70 -0.10 7.97 -8.74
N PHE A 71 0.01 8.60 -9.89
CA PHE A 71 0.74 8.07 -11.03
C PHE A 71 2.15 8.60 -11.10
N LYS A 72 3.07 7.73 -11.51
CA LYS A 72 4.42 8.08 -11.92
C LYS A 72 4.60 7.74 -13.38
N ASP A 73 5.32 8.59 -14.10
CA ASP A 73 5.67 8.32 -15.49
C ASP A 73 6.53 7.05 -15.59
N VAL A 74 6.16 6.17 -16.50
CA VAL A 74 6.90 4.95 -16.80
C VAL A 74 7.81 5.22 -17.98
N ILE A 75 9.11 4.96 -17.79
CA ILE A 75 10.13 5.06 -18.83
C ILE A 75 10.48 3.65 -19.27
N PHE A 76 10.64 3.44 -20.59
CA PHE A 76 11.07 2.17 -21.14
C PHE A 76 12.56 2.23 -21.42
N ASP A 77 13.30 1.19 -21.01
CA ASP A 77 14.74 1.09 -21.29
C ASP A 77 14.99 0.68 -22.77
N GLY A 78 16.26 0.60 -23.17
CA GLY A 78 16.67 0.22 -24.51
C GLY A 78 16.20 -1.17 -24.94
N ASN A 79 15.77 -2.02 -24.02
CA ASN A 79 15.24 -3.36 -24.26
C ASN A 79 13.70 -3.39 -24.23
N GLY A 80 13.04 -2.25 -24.17
CA GLY A 80 11.59 -2.14 -24.10
C GLY A 80 11.00 -2.50 -22.74
N LYS A 81 11.84 -2.63 -21.71
CA LYS A 81 11.40 -2.96 -20.35
C LYS A 81 10.98 -1.69 -19.62
N ALA A 82 9.79 -1.73 -19.01
CA ALA A 82 9.28 -0.60 -18.24
C ALA A 82 10.13 -0.37 -16.98
N LYS A 83 10.54 0.88 -16.77
CA LYS A 83 11.20 1.34 -15.56
C LYS A 83 10.33 2.42 -14.92
N GLY A 84 9.95 2.21 -13.69
CA GLY A 84 9.20 3.17 -12.90
C GLY A 84 9.05 2.62 -11.51
N ASN A 85 9.64 3.30 -10.54
CA ASN A 85 9.61 2.92 -9.14
C ASN A 85 8.97 4.08 -8.38
N CYS A 86 7.92 3.79 -7.61
CA CYS A 86 7.17 4.78 -6.85
C CYS A 86 7.68 4.98 -5.43
N ASP A 87 8.77 4.33 -5.02
CA ASP A 87 9.24 4.32 -3.63
C ASP A 87 9.52 5.74 -3.12
N ALA A 88 10.24 6.55 -3.92
CA ALA A 88 10.55 7.93 -3.54
C ALA A 88 9.28 8.78 -3.41
N ASP A 89 8.32 8.60 -4.31
CA ASP A 89 7.06 9.34 -4.28
C ASP A 89 6.23 8.98 -3.04
N ILE A 90 6.18 7.70 -2.69
CA ILE A 90 5.50 7.25 -1.48
C ILE A 90 6.12 7.89 -0.24
N VAL A 91 7.45 7.86 -0.14
CA VAL A 91 8.16 8.44 1.00
C VAL A 91 7.88 9.94 1.11
N VAL A 92 7.96 10.68 0.01
CA VAL A 92 7.68 12.12 0.00
C VAL A 92 6.24 12.41 0.42
N HIS A 93 5.26 11.70 -0.13
CA HIS A 93 3.85 11.87 0.22
C HIS A 93 3.58 11.59 1.70
N ALA A 94 4.13 10.49 2.22
CA ALA A 94 3.92 10.10 3.61
C ALA A 94 4.59 11.09 4.58
N MET A 95 5.80 11.53 4.27
CA MET A 95 6.49 12.52 5.09
C MET A 95 5.80 13.87 5.06
N GLN A 96 5.37 14.32 3.88
CA GLN A 96 4.62 15.56 3.75
C GLN A 96 3.30 15.49 4.52
N GLY A 97 2.57 14.39 4.40
CA GLY A 97 1.32 14.18 5.13
C GLY A 97 1.53 14.21 6.66
N SER A 98 2.61 13.60 7.12
CA SER A 98 3.00 13.63 8.54
C SER A 98 3.31 15.05 9.00
N TYR A 99 4.12 15.76 8.23
CA TYR A 99 4.53 17.12 8.54
C TYR A 99 3.34 18.09 8.59
N GLU A 100 2.40 17.94 7.66
CA GLU A 100 1.20 18.76 7.58
C GLU A 100 0.06 18.27 8.48
N ASN A 101 0.30 17.23 9.25
CA ASN A 101 -0.68 16.61 10.16
C ASN A 101 -1.98 16.20 9.46
N LYS A 102 -1.86 15.58 8.29
CA LYS A 102 -2.99 15.14 7.46
C LYS A 102 -3.66 13.85 7.95
N PHE A 103 -3.03 13.13 8.84
CA PHE A 103 -3.53 11.85 9.36
C PHE A 103 -3.07 11.62 10.80
N GLU A 104 -3.79 10.75 11.50
CA GLU A 104 -3.39 10.30 12.84
C GLU A 104 -2.31 9.24 12.73
N LYS A 105 -2.55 8.17 11.96
CA LYS A 105 -1.60 7.08 11.74
C LYS A 105 -1.54 6.72 10.24
N ALA A 106 -0.37 6.33 9.79
CA ALA A 106 -0.16 5.80 8.45
C ALA A 106 -0.20 4.27 8.48
N ILE A 107 -0.78 3.70 7.45
CA ILE A 107 -0.72 2.26 7.15
C ILE A 107 0.09 2.12 5.86
N LEU A 108 1.21 1.39 5.93
CA LEU A 108 2.03 1.09 4.76
C LEU A 108 1.64 -0.26 4.20
N VAL A 109 1.29 -0.31 2.92
CA VAL A 109 1.00 -1.57 2.22
C VAL A 109 2.18 -1.87 1.30
N SER A 110 3.13 -2.61 1.80
CA SER A 110 4.33 -3.08 1.10
C SER A 110 5.08 -4.10 1.96
N SER A 111 5.84 -4.96 1.30
CA SER A 111 6.78 -5.89 1.93
C SER A 111 8.23 -5.48 1.73
N ASP A 112 8.46 -4.34 1.06
CA ASP A 112 9.80 -3.87 0.66
C ASP A 112 10.53 -3.21 1.83
N GLY A 113 11.72 -3.71 2.14
CA GLY A 113 12.57 -3.18 3.21
C GLY A 113 13.09 -1.78 2.96
N ASP A 114 13.05 -1.28 1.73
CA ASP A 114 13.46 0.09 1.41
C ASP A 114 12.62 1.13 2.13
N TYR A 115 11.42 0.75 2.59
CA TYR A 115 10.57 1.63 3.39
C TYR A 115 10.89 1.64 4.89
N ALA A 116 11.83 0.82 5.36
CA ALA A 116 12.16 0.78 6.79
C ALA A 116 12.54 2.15 7.36
N PRO A 117 13.34 3.00 6.67
CA PRO A 117 13.63 4.34 7.17
C PRO A 117 12.37 5.20 7.36
N LEU A 118 11.42 5.13 6.43
CA LEU A 118 10.15 5.84 6.54
C LEU A 118 9.34 5.36 7.75
N VAL A 119 9.25 4.05 7.92
CA VAL A 119 8.53 3.44 9.05
C VAL A 119 9.12 3.89 10.38
N LYS A 120 10.45 3.87 10.50
CA LYS A 120 11.15 4.32 11.70
C LYS A 120 10.87 5.80 11.99
N PHE A 121 10.94 6.65 10.96
CA PHE A 121 10.65 8.07 11.09
C PHE A 121 9.23 8.32 11.60
N LEU A 122 8.24 7.68 10.97
CA LEU A 122 6.85 7.82 11.36
C LEU A 122 6.59 7.26 12.76
N LYS A 123 7.27 6.17 13.13
CA LYS A 123 7.19 5.59 14.47
C LYS A 123 7.68 6.59 15.53
N GLU A 124 8.82 7.24 15.29
CA GLU A 124 9.38 8.26 16.18
C GLU A 124 8.44 9.45 16.37
N LYS A 125 7.65 9.78 15.33
CA LYS A 125 6.65 10.85 15.38
C LYS A 125 5.30 10.38 15.93
N ASP A 126 5.19 9.13 16.36
CA ASP A 126 3.93 8.51 16.78
C ASP A 126 2.86 8.57 15.68
N LYS A 127 3.29 8.42 14.44
CA LYS A 127 2.45 8.51 13.24
C LYS A 127 2.41 7.20 12.44
N MET A 128 3.03 6.12 12.92
CA MET A 128 2.98 4.83 12.26
C MET A 128 1.98 3.89 12.92
N GLY A 129 1.02 3.39 12.15
CA GLY A 129 0.02 2.44 12.64
C GLY A 129 0.43 0.99 12.40
N PHE A 130 0.30 0.54 11.17
CA PHE A 130 0.51 -0.86 10.79
C PHE A 130 1.20 -0.97 9.44
N ILE A 131 1.82 -2.13 9.23
CA ILE A 131 2.30 -2.54 7.91
C ILE A 131 1.39 -3.68 7.45
N VAL A 132 0.98 -3.64 6.18
CA VAL A 132 0.24 -4.73 5.54
C VAL A 132 1.12 -5.28 4.43
N SER A 133 1.55 -6.53 4.58
CA SER A 133 2.44 -7.18 3.61
C SER A 133 1.64 -7.93 2.56
N PRO A 134 1.86 -7.62 1.26
CA PRO A 134 1.28 -8.41 0.17
C PRO A 134 1.88 -9.82 0.05
N TYR A 135 3.09 -10.01 0.55
CA TYR A 135 3.78 -11.30 0.55
C TYR A 135 3.67 -11.99 1.90
N GLU A 136 3.79 -13.33 1.88
CA GLU A 136 3.87 -14.12 3.10
C GLU A 136 5.06 -13.73 3.98
N THR A 137 5.03 -14.15 5.24
CA THR A 137 6.05 -13.87 6.25
C THR A 137 7.47 -14.13 5.74
N LYS A 138 7.69 -15.24 5.02
CA LYS A 138 9.02 -15.61 4.51
C LYS A 138 9.58 -14.61 3.51
N LYS A 139 8.73 -13.93 2.76
CA LYS A 139 9.11 -12.99 1.70
C LYS A 139 8.98 -11.52 2.12
N CYS A 140 8.46 -11.26 3.30
CA CYS A 140 8.44 -9.91 3.85
C CYS A 140 9.82 -9.56 4.39
N SER A 141 10.30 -8.35 4.10
CA SER A 141 11.65 -7.93 4.49
C SER A 141 11.86 -7.99 6.00
N VAL A 142 13.01 -8.53 6.41
CA VAL A 142 13.45 -8.52 7.80
C VAL A 142 13.63 -7.10 8.33
N LEU A 143 13.97 -6.15 7.44
CA LEU A 143 14.14 -4.74 7.84
C LEU A 143 12.82 -4.13 8.34
N LEU A 144 11.70 -4.51 7.73
CA LEU A 144 10.38 -4.10 8.20
C LEU A 144 10.02 -4.77 9.52
N LYS A 145 10.33 -6.04 9.68
CA LYS A 145 10.09 -6.79 10.93
C LYS A 145 10.85 -6.17 12.09
N ARG A 146 12.08 -5.70 11.86
CA ARG A 146 12.93 -5.08 12.88
C ARG A 146 12.43 -3.72 13.36
N THR A 147 11.52 -3.08 12.65
CA THR A 147 10.96 -1.79 13.09
C THR A 147 10.10 -1.92 14.34
N GLY A 148 9.62 -3.12 14.64
CA GLY A 148 8.71 -3.36 15.76
C GLY A 148 7.27 -2.97 15.48
N ILE A 149 6.97 -2.43 14.32
CA ILE A 149 5.59 -2.14 13.92
C ILE A 149 4.89 -3.44 13.53
N LYS A 150 3.64 -3.59 13.98
CA LYS A 150 2.85 -4.79 13.69
C LYS A 150 2.61 -4.94 12.19
N ILE A 151 2.84 -6.15 11.69
CA ILE A 151 2.64 -6.50 10.29
C ILE A 151 1.47 -7.47 10.18
N SER A 152 0.50 -7.12 9.32
CA SER A 152 -0.57 -8.03 8.91
C SER A 152 -0.25 -8.56 7.51
N TYR A 153 -0.56 -9.81 7.26
CA TYR A 153 -0.28 -10.46 5.98
C TYR A 153 -1.59 -10.69 5.22
N ILE A 154 -1.63 -10.26 3.96
CA ILE A 154 -2.81 -10.44 3.11
C ILE A 154 -3.17 -11.92 2.98
N ALA A 155 -2.15 -12.78 2.92
CA ALA A 155 -2.35 -14.23 2.82
C ALA A 155 -3.23 -14.80 3.95
N ASP A 156 -3.16 -14.20 5.14
CA ASP A 156 -3.94 -14.64 6.30
C ASP A 156 -5.40 -14.18 6.25
N GLN A 157 -5.75 -13.32 5.30
CA GLN A 157 -7.07 -12.71 5.20
C GLN A 157 -7.89 -13.23 4.01
N ARG A 158 -7.59 -14.43 3.54
CA ARG A 158 -8.23 -15.03 2.36
C ARG A 158 -9.76 -14.95 2.41
N ASN A 159 -10.36 -15.32 3.54
CA ASN A 159 -11.82 -15.37 3.67
C ASN A 159 -12.49 -14.00 3.52
N ILE A 160 -11.76 -12.94 3.83
CA ILE A 160 -12.26 -11.56 3.77
C ILE A 160 -11.95 -10.93 2.40
N LEU A 161 -10.79 -11.24 1.83
CA LEU A 161 -10.25 -10.50 0.68
C LEU A 161 -10.37 -11.23 -0.65
N LYS A 162 -10.79 -12.49 -0.66
CA LYS A 162 -10.96 -13.22 -1.92
C LYS A 162 -12.20 -12.75 -2.67
N LYS A 163 -12.12 -12.78 -3.99
CA LYS A 163 -13.27 -12.54 -4.86
C LYS A 163 -14.32 -13.64 -4.65
N ILE A 164 -15.56 -13.24 -4.64
CA ILE A 164 -16.69 -14.16 -4.51
C ILE A 164 -17.14 -14.65 -5.90
#